data_d46fb0a478ddd7ca177a5dc3de0ffaa8
#
_entry.id   d46fb0a478ddd7ca177a5dc3de0ffaa8
#
_cell.length_a   1.000
_cell.length_b   1.000
_cell.length_c   1.000
_cell.angle_alpha   90.00
_cell.angle_beta   90.00
_cell.angle_gamma   90.00
#
_symmetry.space_group_name_H-M   'P 1'
#
loop_
_entity.id
_entity.type
_entity.pdbx_description
1 polymer ?
#
loop_
_entity_poly.entity_id
_entity_poly.type
_entity_poly.pdbx_seq_one_letter_code
_entity_poly.pdbx_strand_id
1 'polypeptide(L)'
;LVYISFSLIILFGCAKRGTPTGGPKDSIPPILVNASPKLNSTNFDSEEIRLTFDEWIKLDKVQDQLIISPPLEKSSYEIKPLSGVTKKVFLKFLDSLAPETTYTINFGNSIQDNNENNPLTFFSYTFSTGETIDSLYIRGNTKDAFSQESDEFISLQLYRVDSLFKDSIIFNDKPTYISNTLDSTNYKFQ
;
A
#
# COMPACT_ATOMS: atom_id res chain seq x y z
N LEU A 1 -24.94 -67.10 -20.94
CA LEU A 1 -23.48 -66.82 -20.85
C LEU A 1 -23.06 -65.64 -21.74
N VAL A 2 -23.49 -65.58 -23.00
CA VAL A 2 -23.16 -64.55 -23.98
C VAL A 2 -23.66 -63.13 -23.52
N TYR A 3 -24.88 -63.09 -22.98
CA TYR A 3 -25.47 -61.80 -22.47
C TYR A 3 -24.77 -61.28 -21.23
N ILE A 4 -24.23 -62.15 -20.37
CA ILE A 4 -23.46 -61.74 -19.17
C ILE A 4 -22.10 -61.20 -19.58
N SER A 5 -21.45 -61.77 -20.59
CA SER A 5 -20.16 -61.28 -21.11
C SER A 5 -20.29 -59.96 -21.83
N PHE A 6 -21.39 -59.63 -22.49
CA PHE A 6 -21.62 -58.34 -23.14
C PHE A 6 -21.94 -57.22 -22.13
N SER A 7 -22.61 -57.56 -21.01
CA SER A 7 -22.91 -56.60 -19.95
C SER A 7 -21.66 -56.18 -19.18
N LEU A 8 -20.60 -56.96 -19.15
CA LEU A 8 -19.35 -56.66 -18.43
C LEU A 8 -18.42 -55.66 -19.17
N ILE A 9 -18.61 -55.55 -20.49
CA ILE A 9 -17.79 -54.67 -21.34
C ILE A 9 -18.20 -53.19 -21.21
N ILE A 10 -19.39 -52.87 -20.71
CA ILE A 10 -19.91 -51.53 -20.60
C ILE A 10 -19.37 -50.80 -19.35
N LEU A 11 -18.71 -51.49 -18.42
CA LEU A 11 -18.23 -50.95 -17.16
C LEU A 11 -16.83 -50.31 -17.24
N PHE A 12 -16.13 -50.38 -18.37
CA PHE A 12 -14.84 -49.73 -18.56
C PHE A 12 -14.97 -48.33 -19.17
N GLY A 13 -15.84 -47.50 -18.61
CA GLY A 13 -15.86 -46.07 -18.87
C GLY A 13 -14.73 -45.37 -18.11
N CYS A 14 -13.54 -45.28 -18.70
CA CYS A 14 -12.48 -44.40 -18.19
C CYS A 14 -12.92 -42.93 -18.32
N ALA A 15 -13.58 -42.41 -17.31
CA ALA A 15 -13.73 -40.96 -17.17
C ALA A 15 -12.33 -40.33 -16.99
N LYS A 16 -11.81 -39.71 -18.04
CA LYS A 16 -10.62 -38.84 -17.92
C LYS A 16 -10.99 -37.70 -16.97
N ARG A 17 -10.44 -37.69 -15.75
CA ARG A 17 -10.47 -36.52 -14.88
C ARG A 17 -9.56 -35.46 -15.52
N GLY A 18 -10.12 -34.60 -16.35
CA GLY A 18 -9.45 -33.37 -16.75
C GLY A 18 -9.50 -32.41 -15.58
N THR A 19 -8.36 -32.05 -15.01
CA THR A 19 -8.25 -30.86 -14.20
C THR A 19 -8.41 -29.68 -15.15
N PRO A 20 -9.37 -28.77 -14.91
CA PRO A 20 -9.46 -27.56 -15.71
C PRO A 20 -8.11 -26.80 -15.55
N THR A 21 -7.40 -26.63 -16.65
CA THR A 21 -6.28 -25.71 -16.72
C THR A 21 -6.87 -24.31 -16.65
N GLY A 22 -6.58 -23.58 -15.58
CA GLY A 22 -6.97 -22.17 -15.44
C GLY A 22 -6.51 -21.36 -16.64
N GLY A 23 -7.12 -20.21 -16.86
CA GLY A 23 -6.67 -19.21 -17.82
C GLY A 23 -5.23 -18.73 -17.55
N PRO A 24 -4.70 -17.82 -18.37
CA PRO A 24 -3.43 -17.16 -18.08
C PRO A 24 -3.49 -16.56 -16.68
N LYS A 25 -2.39 -16.66 -15.94
CA LYS A 25 -2.26 -16.01 -14.62
C LYS A 25 -2.40 -14.49 -14.80
N ASP A 26 -3.24 -13.87 -14.00
CA ASP A 26 -3.33 -12.41 -13.94
C ASP A 26 -2.02 -11.82 -13.39
N SER A 27 -1.54 -10.75 -14.00
CA SER A 27 -0.36 -10.01 -13.58
C SER A 27 -0.64 -8.51 -13.44
N ILE A 28 -1.92 -8.12 -13.52
CA ILE A 28 -2.33 -6.72 -13.43
C ILE A 28 -2.62 -6.39 -11.96
N PRO A 29 -2.01 -5.32 -11.41
CA PRO A 29 -2.33 -4.90 -10.07
C PRO A 29 -3.71 -4.23 -9.99
N PRO A 30 -4.33 -4.17 -8.80
CA PRO A 30 -5.59 -3.46 -8.59
C PRO A 30 -5.53 -2.00 -9.02
N ILE A 31 -6.62 -1.48 -9.56
CA ILE A 31 -6.72 -0.09 -9.99
C ILE A 31 -7.65 0.68 -9.03
N LEU A 32 -7.21 1.85 -8.58
CA LEU A 32 -8.06 2.75 -7.82
C LEU A 32 -9.15 3.34 -8.73
N VAL A 33 -10.40 3.01 -8.44
CA VAL A 33 -11.57 3.52 -9.21
C VAL A 33 -12.09 4.83 -8.62
N ASN A 34 -12.08 4.94 -7.28
CA ASN A 34 -12.60 6.12 -6.60
C ASN A 34 -11.90 6.35 -5.26
N ALA A 35 -11.69 7.61 -4.93
CA ALA A 35 -11.26 8.06 -3.62
C ALA A 35 -12.22 9.15 -3.09
N SER A 36 -12.56 9.08 -1.82
CA SER A 36 -13.40 10.08 -1.15
C SER A 36 -12.79 10.41 0.22
N PRO A 37 -12.35 11.65 0.44
CA PRO A 37 -12.20 12.74 -0.54
C PRO A 37 -11.29 12.37 -1.72
N LYS A 38 -11.31 13.17 -2.79
CA LYS A 38 -10.49 12.93 -3.98
C LYS A 38 -9.00 13.07 -3.66
N LEU A 39 -8.15 12.38 -4.44
CA LEU A 39 -6.70 12.60 -4.39
C LEU A 39 -6.40 14.09 -4.65
N ASN A 40 -5.38 14.59 -3.97
CA ASN A 40 -4.93 15.97 -4.06
C ASN A 40 -6.03 16.99 -3.66
N SER A 41 -6.93 16.61 -2.74
CA SER A 41 -7.89 17.55 -2.18
C SER A 41 -7.21 18.54 -1.23
N THR A 42 -7.72 19.75 -1.19
CA THR A 42 -7.34 20.83 -0.26
C THR A 42 -8.49 21.11 0.70
N ASN A 43 -8.23 21.87 1.77
CA ASN A 43 -9.19 22.12 2.84
C ASN A 43 -9.83 20.83 3.35
N PHE A 44 -8.97 19.82 3.58
CA PHE A 44 -9.42 18.52 4.03
C PHE A 44 -9.96 18.63 5.47
N ASP A 45 -11.24 18.31 5.64
CA ASP A 45 -11.99 18.36 6.90
C ASP A 45 -12.66 17.01 7.25
N SER A 46 -12.40 15.99 6.45
CA SER A 46 -12.99 14.67 6.63
C SER A 46 -12.25 13.86 7.71
N GLU A 47 -13.01 13.12 8.50
CA GLU A 47 -12.42 12.17 9.46
C GLU A 47 -11.96 10.85 8.81
N GLU A 48 -12.36 10.58 7.57
CA GLU A 48 -12.13 9.30 6.91
C GLU A 48 -11.78 9.48 5.43
N ILE A 49 -10.79 8.71 4.98
CA ILE A 49 -10.49 8.50 3.57
C ILE A 49 -11.02 7.12 3.17
N ARG A 50 -11.75 7.08 2.06
CA ARG A 50 -12.26 5.85 1.46
C ARG A 50 -11.69 5.65 0.07
N LEU A 51 -11.00 4.53 -0.12
CA LEU A 51 -10.45 4.11 -1.41
C LEU A 51 -11.28 2.95 -1.94
N THR A 52 -11.65 2.98 -3.21
CA THR A 52 -12.43 1.91 -3.87
C THR A 52 -11.66 1.41 -5.09
N PHE A 53 -11.51 0.09 -5.19
CA PHE A 53 -10.77 -0.59 -6.24
C PHE A 53 -11.72 -1.31 -7.20
N ASP A 54 -11.25 -1.58 -8.41
CA ASP A 54 -11.99 -2.29 -9.46
C ASP A 54 -12.22 -3.75 -9.12
N GLU A 55 -11.30 -4.36 -8.38
CA GLU A 55 -11.33 -5.78 -8.01
C GLU A 55 -11.27 -6.02 -6.49
N TRP A 56 -11.33 -7.28 -6.10
CA TRP A 56 -11.19 -7.71 -4.71
C TRP A 56 -9.72 -7.69 -4.30
N ILE A 57 -9.41 -6.91 -3.28
CA ILE A 57 -8.08 -6.73 -2.73
C ILE A 57 -7.99 -7.28 -1.31
N LYS A 58 -6.76 -7.47 -0.86
CA LYS A 58 -6.40 -7.65 0.55
C LYS A 58 -5.30 -6.67 0.95
N LEU A 59 -5.22 -6.37 2.24
CA LEU A 59 -4.12 -5.58 2.81
C LEU A 59 -3.10 -6.54 3.43
N ASP A 60 -1.90 -6.61 2.84
CA ASP A 60 -0.79 -7.41 3.35
C ASP A 60 0.15 -6.55 4.19
N LYS A 61 0.31 -6.92 5.47
CA LYS A 61 1.21 -6.23 6.43
C LYS A 61 1.12 -4.70 6.38
N VAL A 62 -0.09 -4.17 6.21
CA VAL A 62 -0.31 -2.73 6.05
C VAL A 62 0.19 -1.92 7.24
N GLN A 63 0.17 -2.47 8.44
CA GLN A 63 0.66 -1.80 9.64
C GLN A 63 2.19 -1.57 9.63
N ASP A 64 2.93 -2.36 8.88
CA ASP A 64 4.39 -2.26 8.75
C ASP A 64 4.79 -1.43 7.54
N GLN A 65 3.92 -1.36 6.51
CA GLN A 65 4.23 -0.73 5.23
C GLN A 65 3.64 0.68 5.07
N LEU A 66 2.56 0.99 5.84
CA LEU A 66 1.89 2.28 5.75
C LEU A 66 2.76 3.38 6.34
N ILE A 67 3.07 4.38 5.53
CA ILE A 67 3.81 5.58 5.93
C ILE A 67 2.91 6.79 5.74
N ILE A 68 2.73 7.58 6.79
CA ILE A 68 2.05 8.87 6.75
C ILE A 68 3.10 9.95 7.00
N SER A 69 3.21 10.92 6.12
CA SER A 69 4.16 12.03 6.19
C SER A 69 3.42 13.37 6.08
N PRO A 70 3.58 14.31 7.04
CA PRO A 70 4.31 14.21 8.31
C PRO A 70 3.81 13.06 9.19
N PRO A 71 4.70 12.50 10.06
CA PRO A 71 4.37 11.29 10.81
C PRO A 71 3.31 11.54 11.87
N LEU A 72 2.30 10.67 11.89
CA LEU A 72 1.27 10.60 12.93
C LEU A 72 1.60 9.49 13.94
N GLU A 73 1.05 9.59 15.14
CA GLU A 73 1.07 8.47 16.09
C GLU A 73 0.25 7.31 15.55
N LYS A 74 0.70 6.08 15.78
CA LYS A 74 -0.06 4.88 15.36
C LYS A 74 -1.44 4.79 16.02
N SER A 75 -1.63 5.44 17.15
CA SER A 75 -2.93 5.56 17.85
C SER A 75 -3.85 6.63 17.28
N SER A 76 -3.34 7.53 16.43
CA SER A 76 -4.09 8.65 15.87
C SER A 76 -4.86 8.31 14.60
N TYR A 77 -4.72 7.10 14.09
CA TYR A 77 -5.46 6.65 12.90
C TYR A 77 -5.75 5.15 12.94
N GLU A 78 -6.73 4.74 12.17
CA GLU A 78 -7.16 3.36 12.01
C GLU A 78 -7.34 3.03 10.53
N ILE A 79 -6.83 1.87 10.10
CA ILE A 79 -7.04 1.38 8.73
C ILE A 79 -7.86 0.09 8.74
N LYS A 80 -8.81 -0.03 7.82
CA LYS A 80 -9.71 -1.18 7.68
C LYS A 80 -9.92 -1.58 6.21
N PRO A 81 -10.16 -2.88 5.97
CA PRO A 81 -10.09 -4.00 6.91
C PRO A 81 -8.65 -4.41 7.20
N LEU A 82 -8.36 -4.94 8.39
CA LEU A 82 -7.05 -5.52 8.72
C LEU A 82 -6.92 -6.97 8.26
N SER A 83 -8.03 -7.61 7.89
CA SER A 83 -8.05 -8.98 7.40
C SER A 83 -9.23 -9.19 6.46
N GLY A 84 -9.14 -10.27 5.65
CA GLY A 84 -10.14 -10.60 4.65
C GLY A 84 -9.97 -9.84 3.35
N VAL A 85 -10.93 -10.03 2.44
CA VAL A 85 -10.94 -9.41 1.11
C VAL A 85 -12.03 -8.35 1.00
N THR A 86 -11.72 -7.28 0.28
CA THR A 86 -12.61 -6.13 0.12
C THR A 86 -12.37 -5.46 -1.22
N LYS A 87 -13.32 -4.62 -1.66
CA LYS A 87 -13.08 -3.64 -2.72
C LYS A 87 -12.82 -2.23 -2.16
N LYS A 88 -12.87 -2.06 -0.82
CA LYS A 88 -12.79 -0.75 -0.19
C LYS A 88 -11.81 -0.77 0.97
N VAL A 89 -10.94 0.23 1.01
CA VAL A 89 -10.07 0.53 2.15
C VAL A 89 -10.54 1.82 2.80
N PHE A 90 -10.56 1.82 4.12
CA PHE A 90 -10.92 2.97 4.94
C PHE A 90 -9.73 3.32 5.81
N LEU A 91 -9.34 4.58 5.81
CA LEU A 91 -8.38 5.13 6.77
C LEU A 91 -9.09 6.24 7.54
N LYS A 92 -9.28 6.03 8.83
CA LYS A 92 -9.95 6.97 9.73
C LYS A 92 -8.91 7.66 10.61
N PHE A 93 -9.00 8.98 10.70
CA PHE A 93 -8.24 9.77 11.67
C PHE A 93 -9.00 9.84 12.98
N LEU A 94 -8.34 9.56 14.08
CA LEU A 94 -8.90 9.56 15.42
C LEU A 94 -8.57 10.85 16.18
N ASP A 95 -7.51 11.51 15.77
CA ASP A 95 -7.07 12.81 16.27
C ASP A 95 -7.14 13.88 15.17
N SER A 96 -7.18 15.14 15.58
CA SER A 96 -7.15 16.27 14.66
C SER A 96 -5.80 16.35 13.94
N LEU A 97 -5.85 16.57 12.65
CA LEU A 97 -4.67 16.81 11.81
C LEU A 97 -4.14 18.24 12.04
N ALA A 98 -2.84 18.43 11.82
CA ALA A 98 -2.24 19.76 11.88
C ALA A 98 -2.86 20.66 10.79
N PRO A 99 -3.16 21.93 11.08
CA PRO A 99 -3.68 22.86 10.08
C PRO A 99 -2.59 23.23 9.07
N GLU A 100 -3.01 23.74 7.91
CA GLU A 100 -2.12 24.21 6.81
C GLU A 100 -1.01 23.22 6.47
N THR A 101 -1.32 21.91 6.44
CA THR A 101 -0.32 20.85 6.31
C THR A 101 -0.70 19.91 5.18
N THR A 102 0.27 19.64 4.30
CA THR A 102 0.15 18.59 3.27
C THR A 102 0.54 17.24 3.85
N TYR A 103 -0.36 16.28 3.76
CA TYR A 103 -0.14 14.89 4.16
C TYR A 103 -0.02 14.00 2.95
N THR A 104 0.95 13.10 2.97
CA THR A 104 1.10 12.02 2.00
C THR A 104 1.05 10.68 2.72
N ILE A 105 0.14 9.82 2.30
CA ILE A 105 -0.05 8.47 2.81
C ILE A 105 0.45 7.50 1.75
N ASN A 106 1.53 6.79 2.02
CA ASN A 106 2.11 5.78 1.15
C ASN A 106 1.75 4.39 1.67
N PHE A 107 1.14 3.57 0.83
CA PHE A 107 0.70 2.21 1.18
C PHE A 107 1.76 1.14 0.90
N GLY A 108 2.92 1.52 0.33
CA GLY A 108 3.97 0.56 -0.05
C GLY A 108 3.44 -0.48 -1.04
N ASN A 109 3.67 -1.75 -0.72
CA ASN A 109 3.15 -2.91 -1.47
C ASN A 109 2.00 -3.61 -0.73
N SER A 110 1.38 -2.94 0.25
CA SER A 110 0.36 -3.56 1.11
C SER A 110 -0.96 -3.84 0.40
N ILE A 111 -1.33 -3.05 -0.61
CA ILE A 111 -2.56 -3.25 -1.38
C ILE A 111 -2.26 -4.26 -2.49
N GLN A 112 -2.87 -5.44 -2.41
CA GLN A 112 -2.63 -6.53 -3.36
C GLN A 112 -3.97 -7.09 -3.84
N ASP A 113 -4.03 -7.60 -5.10
CA ASP A 113 -5.17 -8.39 -5.51
C ASP A 113 -5.32 -9.65 -4.63
N ASN A 114 -6.54 -10.18 -4.57
CA ASN A 114 -6.82 -11.33 -3.72
C ASN A 114 -6.29 -12.65 -4.29
N ASN A 115 -6.21 -12.80 -5.59
CA ASN A 115 -5.97 -14.08 -6.23
C ASN A 115 -4.48 -14.38 -6.42
N GLU A 116 -3.77 -13.49 -7.10
CA GLU A 116 -2.38 -13.66 -7.51
C GLU A 116 -1.39 -12.93 -6.62
N ASN A 117 -1.87 -11.99 -5.78
CA ASN A 117 -1.09 -11.12 -4.90
C ASN A 117 -0.26 -10.06 -5.66
N ASN A 118 -0.75 -9.61 -6.81
CA ASN A 118 -0.10 -8.52 -7.53
C ASN A 118 -0.23 -7.22 -6.71
N PRO A 119 0.87 -6.58 -6.29
CA PRO A 119 0.79 -5.39 -5.47
C PRO A 119 0.52 -4.15 -6.33
N LEU A 120 -0.34 -3.26 -5.84
CA LEU A 120 -0.40 -1.87 -6.30
C LEU A 120 0.78 -1.11 -5.68
N THR A 121 1.93 -1.18 -6.34
CA THR A 121 3.20 -0.68 -5.82
C THR A 121 3.19 0.84 -5.63
N PHE A 122 3.65 1.28 -4.45
CA PHE A 122 3.91 2.69 -4.10
C PHE A 122 2.72 3.63 -4.30
N PHE A 123 1.51 3.09 -4.19
CA PHE A 123 0.31 3.93 -4.23
C PHE A 123 0.37 4.94 -3.07
N SER A 124 0.24 6.22 -3.42
CA SER A 124 0.23 7.33 -2.48
C SER A 124 -1.05 8.15 -2.61
N TYR A 125 -1.62 8.49 -1.46
CA TYR A 125 -2.75 9.40 -1.36
C TYR A 125 -2.27 10.71 -0.70
N THR A 126 -2.34 11.81 -1.42
CA THR A 126 -1.93 13.14 -0.95
C THR A 126 -3.14 14.05 -0.77
N PHE A 127 -3.15 14.86 0.28
CA PHE A 127 -4.15 15.87 0.55
C PHE A 127 -3.56 16.99 1.41
N SER A 128 -4.24 18.13 1.52
CA SER A 128 -3.84 19.23 2.40
C SER A 128 -5.01 19.67 3.28
N THR A 129 -4.72 19.94 4.55
CA THR A 129 -5.68 20.60 5.47
C THR A 129 -5.77 22.10 5.21
N GLY A 130 -4.82 22.67 4.46
CA GLY A 130 -4.83 24.05 4.00
C GLY A 130 -5.41 24.22 2.58
N GLU A 131 -5.33 25.44 2.07
CA GLU A 131 -5.84 25.82 0.75
C GLU A 131 -5.01 25.27 -0.41
N THR A 132 -3.76 24.93 -0.17
CA THR A 132 -2.81 24.48 -1.20
C THR A 132 -2.11 23.20 -0.79
N ILE A 133 -1.68 22.42 -1.79
CA ILE A 133 -0.76 21.29 -1.60
C ILE A 133 0.66 21.82 -1.80
N ASP A 134 1.57 21.46 -0.90
CA ASP A 134 2.98 21.82 -1.02
C ASP A 134 3.56 21.29 -2.33
N SER A 135 4.24 22.16 -3.06
CA SER A 135 4.87 21.82 -4.33
C SER A 135 6.36 21.47 -4.18
N LEU A 136 6.95 21.79 -3.01
CA LEU A 136 8.34 21.48 -2.74
C LEU A 136 8.52 19.99 -2.47
N TYR A 137 9.57 19.43 -3.00
CA TYR A 137 9.94 18.04 -2.75
C TYR A 137 11.45 17.85 -2.70
N ILE A 138 11.87 16.82 -1.97
CA ILE A 138 13.24 16.29 -1.99
C ILE A 138 13.19 14.89 -2.56
N ARG A 139 14.02 14.60 -3.56
CA ARG A 139 14.18 13.27 -4.13
C ARG A 139 15.64 12.87 -4.22
N GLY A 140 15.89 11.59 -4.16
CA GLY A 140 17.22 11.03 -4.31
C GLY A 140 17.17 9.52 -4.48
N ASN A 141 18.33 8.89 -4.41
CA ASN A 141 18.47 7.45 -4.40
C ASN A 141 19.34 7.00 -3.24
N THR A 142 19.19 5.74 -2.85
CA THR A 142 19.99 5.08 -1.81
C THR A 142 20.77 3.93 -2.44
N LYS A 143 21.98 3.73 -1.93
CA LYS A 143 22.83 2.57 -2.28
C LYS A 143 23.67 2.18 -1.07
N ASP A 144 23.91 0.91 -0.91
CA ASP A 144 24.92 0.44 0.03
C ASP A 144 26.29 0.96 -0.40
N ALA A 145 27.06 1.48 0.56
CA ALA A 145 28.33 2.14 0.27
C ALA A 145 29.41 1.16 -0.25
N PHE A 146 29.31 -0.11 0.09
CA PHE A 146 30.29 -1.14 -0.26
C PHE A 146 29.85 -1.95 -1.49
N SER A 147 28.66 -2.54 -1.45
CA SER A 147 28.16 -3.38 -2.54
C SER A 147 27.64 -2.59 -3.74
N GLN A 148 27.32 -1.30 -3.54
CA GLN A 148 26.62 -0.44 -4.51
C GLN A 148 25.22 -0.96 -4.91
N GLU A 149 24.74 -1.97 -4.21
CA GLU A 149 23.41 -2.50 -4.35
C GLU A 149 22.42 -1.66 -3.53
N SER A 150 21.17 -1.83 -3.79
CA SER A 150 20.09 -1.12 -3.11
C SER A 150 19.21 -2.12 -2.40
N ASP A 151 18.96 -1.89 -1.12
CA ASP A 151 17.95 -2.62 -0.37
C ASP A 151 16.57 -2.03 -0.67
N GLU A 152 15.57 -2.90 -0.73
CA GLU A 152 14.19 -2.51 -0.85
C GLU A 152 13.67 -1.94 0.49
N PHE A 153 12.79 -0.96 0.41
CA PHE A 153 12.06 -0.39 1.56
C PHE A 153 12.94 0.22 2.66
N ILE A 154 13.99 0.92 2.28
CA ILE A 154 14.76 1.74 3.22
C ILE A 154 13.86 2.89 3.69
N SER A 155 13.66 3.00 5.01
CA SER A 155 12.98 4.14 5.62
C SER A 155 13.93 5.32 5.71
N LEU A 156 13.48 6.47 5.21
CA LEU A 156 14.22 7.73 5.26
C LEU A 156 13.49 8.71 6.17
N GLN A 157 14.24 9.42 6.98
CA GLN A 157 13.73 10.40 7.93
C GLN A 157 14.39 11.74 7.69
N LEU A 158 13.59 12.80 7.61
CA LEU A 158 14.04 14.16 7.43
C LEU A 158 13.81 14.94 8.72
N TYR A 159 14.89 15.46 9.28
CA TYR A 159 14.87 16.30 10.48
C TYR A 159 15.20 17.73 10.14
N ARG A 160 14.53 18.65 10.82
CA ARG A 160 14.87 20.07 10.73
C ARG A 160 16.14 20.35 11.51
N VAL A 161 17.11 20.98 10.87
CA VAL A 161 18.34 21.45 11.51
C VAL A 161 18.22 22.94 11.80
N ASP A 162 18.16 23.30 13.06
CA ASP A 162 18.14 24.68 13.55
C ASP A 162 19.16 24.84 14.68
N SER A 163 19.14 26.00 15.36
CA SER A 163 20.09 26.32 16.47
C SER A 163 19.98 25.37 17.68
N LEU A 164 18.90 24.61 17.79
CA LEU A 164 18.64 23.65 18.87
C LEU A 164 18.97 22.20 18.46
N PHE A 165 19.34 21.98 17.19
CA PHE A 165 19.66 20.65 16.68
C PHE A 165 20.84 20.03 17.45
N LYS A 166 20.65 18.77 17.86
CA LYS A 166 21.67 17.89 18.41
C LYS A 166 21.58 16.53 17.74
N ASP A 167 22.68 15.86 17.53
CA ASP A 167 22.72 14.53 16.88
C ASP A 167 21.81 13.50 17.57
N SER A 168 21.56 13.68 18.89
CA SER A 168 20.67 12.82 19.65
C SER A 168 19.18 12.99 19.33
N ILE A 169 18.80 14.02 18.57
CA ILE A 169 17.37 14.27 18.20
C ILE A 169 16.77 13.08 17.46
N ILE A 170 17.57 12.38 16.65
CA ILE A 170 17.14 11.20 15.89
C ILE A 170 16.66 10.03 16.78
N PHE A 171 17.03 10.01 18.06
CA PHE A 171 16.64 8.97 19.01
C PHE A 171 15.48 9.38 19.92
N ASN A 172 15.20 10.66 20.04
CA ASN A 172 14.28 11.19 21.02
C ASN A 172 13.04 11.85 20.39
N ASP A 173 13.18 12.40 19.20
CA ASP A 173 12.13 13.17 18.55
C ASP A 173 11.68 12.52 17.25
N LYS A 174 10.44 12.83 16.86
CA LYS A 174 9.93 12.40 15.55
C LYS A 174 10.57 13.20 14.42
N PRO A 175 10.79 12.57 13.27
CA PRO A 175 11.21 13.30 12.08
C PRO A 175 10.14 14.30 11.64
N THR A 176 10.56 15.36 10.95
CA THR A 176 9.63 16.31 10.31
C THR A 176 8.85 15.63 9.18
N TYR A 177 9.56 14.83 8.37
CA TYR A 177 8.97 14.03 7.31
C TYR A 177 9.57 12.63 7.29
N ILE A 178 8.79 11.68 6.80
CA ILE A 178 9.21 10.29 6.63
C ILE A 178 8.87 9.82 5.22
N SER A 179 9.75 9.06 4.61
CA SER A 179 9.56 8.43 3.30
C SER A 179 10.21 7.06 3.27
N ASN A 180 10.00 6.31 2.21
CA ASN A 180 10.72 5.08 1.93
C ASN A 180 11.22 5.08 0.48
N THR A 181 12.08 4.12 0.16
CA THR A 181 12.48 3.90 -1.23
C THR A 181 11.28 3.38 -2.03
N LEU A 182 10.98 4.05 -3.16
CA LEU A 182 9.80 3.81 -3.99
C LEU A 182 9.97 2.61 -4.94
N ASP A 183 11.15 2.46 -5.47
CA ASP A 183 11.59 1.32 -6.26
C ASP A 183 13.01 1.04 -5.85
N SER A 184 13.37 -0.09 -5.53
CA SER A 184 14.67 -0.54 -5.01
C SER A 184 15.72 0.54 -4.62
N THR A 185 15.63 1.78 -5.09
CA THR A 185 16.61 2.86 -4.83
C THR A 185 16.05 4.25 -4.59
N ASN A 186 14.94 4.64 -5.25
CA ASN A 186 14.49 6.02 -5.29
C ASN A 186 13.57 6.38 -4.13
N TYR A 187 13.71 7.58 -3.59
CA TYR A 187 12.82 8.13 -2.57
C TYR A 187 12.33 9.53 -2.92
N LYS A 188 11.20 9.92 -2.36
CA LYS A 188 10.63 11.26 -2.46
C LYS A 188 10.00 11.66 -1.12
N PHE A 189 10.35 12.85 -0.63
CA PHE A 189 9.60 13.60 0.39
C PHE A 189 8.77 14.68 -0.31
N GLN A 190 7.57 14.86 0.14
CA GLN A 190 6.67 15.92 -0.32
C GLN A 190 5.82 16.39 0.84
#